data_02069a0aa7c8fd4ac5dc3b1d69ce09dd
#
_entry.id   02069a0aa7c8fd4ac5dc3b1d69ce09dd
#
_cell.length_a   1.000
_cell.length_b   1.000
_cell.length_c   1.000
_cell.angle_alpha   90.00
_cell.angle_beta   90.00
_cell.angle_gamma   90.00
#
_symmetry.space_group_name_H-M   'P 1'
#
loop_
_entity.id
_entity.type
_entity.pdbx_description
1 polymer ?
#
loop_
_entity_poly.entity_id
_entity_poly.type
_entity_poly.pdbx_seq_one_letter_code
_entity_poly.pdbx_strand_id
1 'polypeptide(L)'
;MTAVAIALTTSMSARADHSFKHAALYKNPSCGCCEEYANYLRRAGYEVNVIPTHDLDKIKREHKVPEALDGCHTTLVGGYVVEGHVPLNTLNRLLTEKPKITGISLPGMPLGSPGMGGQKSGPFKIYEISNRSQQVYATE
;
A
#
# COMPACT_ATOMS: atom_id res chain seq x y z
N MET A 1 26.22 41.24 -41.63
CA MET A 1 26.60 39.96 -40.99
C MET A 1 25.66 39.75 -39.82
N THR A 2 24.60 38.92 -40.02
CA THR A 2 23.56 38.65 -39.00
C THR A 2 23.81 37.29 -38.39
N ALA A 3 24.15 37.28 -37.11
CA ALA A 3 24.36 36.03 -36.36
C ALA A 3 23.03 35.47 -35.88
N VAL A 4 22.67 34.29 -36.34
CA VAL A 4 21.51 33.52 -35.85
C VAL A 4 21.92 32.71 -34.64
N ALA A 5 21.39 33.03 -33.46
CA ALA A 5 21.55 32.25 -32.26
C ALA A 5 20.56 31.08 -32.25
N ILE A 6 21.04 29.87 -32.35
CA ILE A 6 20.27 28.63 -32.19
C ILE A 6 20.15 28.31 -30.69
N ALA A 7 18.95 28.48 -30.14
CA ALA A 7 18.64 28.06 -28.79
C ALA A 7 18.39 26.53 -28.74
N LEU A 8 19.30 25.77 -28.13
CA LEU A 8 19.07 24.35 -27.82
C LEU A 8 18.12 24.24 -26.63
N THR A 9 16.89 23.88 -26.88
CA THR A 9 15.95 23.49 -25.82
C THR A 9 16.24 22.05 -25.40
N THR A 10 16.90 21.88 -24.25
CA THR A 10 17.04 20.56 -23.61
C THR A 10 15.70 20.16 -23.00
N SER A 11 15.01 19.23 -23.64
CA SER A 11 13.84 18.53 -23.06
C SER A 11 14.34 17.67 -21.90
N MET A 12 14.10 18.08 -20.66
CA MET A 12 14.19 17.23 -19.49
C MET A 12 13.02 16.23 -19.56
N SER A 13 13.28 15.00 -20.03
CA SER A 13 12.39 13.87 -19.83
C SER A 13 12.25 13.64 -18.32
N ALA A 14 11.08 13.95 -17.77
CA ALA A 14 10.70 13.51 -16.43
C ALA A 14 10.71 11.98 -16.42
N ARG A 15 11.74 11.36 -15.85
CA ARG A 15 11.72 9.95 -15.50
C ARG A 15 10.63 9.79 -14.45
N ALA A 16 9.50 9.19 -14.84
CA ALA A 16 8.52 8.72 -13.88
C ALA A 16 9.25 7.82 -12.88
N ASP A 17 9.23 8.21 -11.63
CA ASP A 17 9.87 7.46 -10.54
C ASP A 17 9.09 6.16 -10.34
N HIS A 18 9.54 5.08 -10.96
CA HIS A 18 8.95 3.74 -10.86
C HIS A 18 9.16 3.09 -9.47
N SER A 19 9.88 3.74 -8.55
CA SER A 19 10.23 3.17 -7.25
C SER A 19 9.02 2.91 -6.35
N PHE A 20 7.90 3.63 -6.56
CA PHE A 20 6.69 3.51 -5.73
C PHE A 20 5.81 2.31 -6.05
N LYS A 21 6.05 1.60 -7.15
CA LYS A 21 5.21 0.47 -7.58
C LYS A 21 5.73 -0.90 -7.17
N HIS A 22 6.86 -0.99 -6.48
CA HIS A 22 7.36 -2.25 -5.93
C HIS A 22 6.79 -2.48 -4.54
N ALA A 23 6.18 -3.63 -4.33
CA ALA A 23 5.58 -4.03 -3.07
C ALA A 23 6.07 -5.42 -2.64
N ALA A 24 6.37 -5.58 -1.35
CA ALA A 24 6.64 -6.87 -0.73
C ALA A 24 5.46 -7.22 0.18
N LEU A 25 4.74 -8.30 -0.13
CA LEU A 25 3.55 -8.73 0.59
C LEU A 25 3.84 -10.00 1.37
N TYR A 26 3.87 -9.89 2.69
CA TYR A 26 4.05 -10.98 3.63
C TYR A 26 2.71 -11.56 4.04
N LYS A 27 2.53 -12.87 3.90
CA LYS A 27 1.28 -13.54 4.17
C LYS A 27 1.48 -14.93 4.78
N ASN A 28 0.47 -15.43 5.47
CA ASN A 28 0.43 -16.84 5.82
C ASN A 28 0.39 -17.68 4.52
N PRO A 29 1.13 -18.78 4.41
CA PRO A 29 1.16 -19.62 3.21
C PRO A 29 -0.22 -20.05 2.72
N SER A 30 -1.16 -20.29 3.62
CA SER A 30 -2.52 -20.75 3.31
C SER A 30 -3.53 -19.62 3.04
N CYS A 31 -3.10 -18.34 3.05
CA CYS A 31 -4.01 -17.20 2.87
C CYS A 31 -4.34 -16.97 1.40
N GLY A 32 -5.52 -17.43 0.95
CA GLY A 32 -6.00 -17.24 -0.43
C GLY A 32 -6.41 -15.79 -0.72
N CYS A 33 -7.10 -15.12 0.19
CA CYS A 33 -7.52 -13.72 0.01
C CYS A 33 -6.32 -12.76 -0.07
N CYS A 34 -5.20 -13.09 0.57
CA CYS A 34 -3.97 -12.32 0.45
C CYS A 34 -3.37 -12.40 -0.96
N GLU A 35 -3.46 -13.58 -1.60
CA GLU A 35 -3.04 -13.76 -3.00
C GLU A 35 -3.93 -12.96 -3.95
N GLU A 36 -5.24 -12.95 -3.69
CA GLU A 36 -6.19 -12.13 -4.47
C GLU A 36 -5.91 -10.63 -4.30
N TYR A 37 -5.49 -10.19 -3.11
CA TYR A 37 -5.06 -8.82 -2.90
C TYR A 37 -3.78 -8.49 -3.68
N ALA A 38 -2.81 -9.38 -3.69
CA ALA A 38 -1.62 -9.22 -4.52
C ALA A 38 -1.96 -9.10 -6.00
N ASN A 39 -2.90 -9.92 -6.50
CA ASN A 39 -3.40 -9.85 -7.87
C ASN A 39 -4.14 -8.53 -8.15
N TYR A 40 -4.90 -8.04 -7.19
CA TYR A 40 -5.55 -6.72 -7.28
C TYR A 40 -4.52 -5.60 -7.46
N LEU A 41 -3.44 -5.59 -6.68
CA LEU A 41 -2.35 -4.63 -6.84
C LEU A 41 -1.63 -4.78 -8.19
N ARG A 42 -1.35 -6.02 -8.64
CA ARG A 42 -0.72 -6.28 -9.93
C ARG A 42 -1.53 -5.75 -11.10
N ARG A 43 -2.86 -5.90 -11.07
CA ARG A 43 -3.76 -5.33 -12.09
C ARG A 43 -3.70 -3.80 -12.15
N ALA A 44 -3.32 -3.15 -11.06
CA ALA A 44 -3.11 -1.70 -10.98
C ALA A 44 -1.68 -1.25 -11.34
N GLY A 45 -0.84 -2.19 -11.80
CA GLY A 45 0.52 -1.90 -12.25
C GLY A 45 1.59 -1.95 -11.15
N TYR A 46 1.28 -2.54 -9.98
CA TYR A 46 2.29 -2.82 -8.95
C TYR A 46 3.06 -4.10 -9.27
N GLU A 47 4.36 -4.07 -9.06
CA GLU A 47 5.19 -5.27 -8.98
C GLU A 47 5.12 -5.80 -7.56
N VAL A 48 4.42 -6.93 -7.35
CA VAL A 48 4.20 -7.49 -6.02
C VAL A 48 5.01 -8.77 -5.86
N ASN A 49 5.99 -8.74 -4.95
CA ASN A 49 6.69 -9.90 -4.47
C ASN A 49 5.92 -10.48 -3.28
N VAL A 50 5.30 -11.64 -3.46
CA VAL A 50 4.58 -12.35 -2.40
C VAL A 50 5.55 -13.22 -1.62
N ILE A 51 5.60 -13.03 -0.31
CA ILE A 51 6.50 -13.73 0.62
C ILE A 51 5.68 -14.52 1.63
N PRO A 52 5.43 -15.82 1.38
CA PRO A 52 4.77 -16.69 2.35
C PRO A 52 5.66 -16.86 3.59
N THR A 53 5.07 -16.74 4.77
CA THR A 53 5.79 -16.90 6.04
C THR A 53 4.88 -17.46 7.13
N HIS A 54 5.45 -18.28 8.02
CA HIS A 54 4.80 -18.70 9.26
C HIS A 54 5.05 -17.72 10.42
N ASP A 55 5.93 -16.73 10.21
CA ASP A 55 6.35 -15.74 11.23
C ASP A 55 5.71 -14.36 10.97
N LEU A 56 4.48 -14.33 10.46
CA LEU A 56 3.80 -13.06 10.09
C LEU A 56 3.68 -12.11 11.28
N ASP A 57 3.40 -12.63 12.48
CA ASP A 57 3.34 -11.83 13.71
C ASP A 57 4.67 -11.15 14.05
N LYS A 58 5.78 -11.80 13.76
CA LYS A 58 7.11 -11.21 13.91
C LYS A 58 7.29 -10.05 12.94
N ILE A 59 6.93 -10.24 11.67
CA ILE A 59 6.98 -9.19 10.64
C ILE A 59 6.14 -7.98 11.06
N LYS A 60 4.92 -8.20 11.56
CA LYS A 60 4.04 -7.13 12.04
C LYS A 60 4.69 -6.34 13.19
N ARG A 61 5.24 -7.02 14.18
CA ARG A 61 5.94 -6.36 15.30
C ARG A 61 7.16 -5.56 14.84
N GLU A 62 8.00 -6.11 13.95
CA GLU A 62 9.16 -5.42 13.40
C GLU A 62 8.77 -4.15 12.65
N HIS A 63 7.62 -4.16 11.98
CA HIS A 63 7.06 -3.01 11.25
C HIS A 63 6.08 -2.19 12.08
N LYS A 64 6.02 -2.40 13.41
CA LYS A 64 5.24 -1.59 14.36
C LYS A 64 3.74 -1.57 14.07
N VAL A 65 3.19 -2.64 13.51
CA VAL A 65 1.74 -2.81 13.36
C VAL A 65 1.14 -3.09 14.74
N PRO A 66 0.25 -2.24 15.26
CA PRO A 66 -0.42 -2.51 16.52
C PRO A 66 -1.38 -3.70 16.38
N GLU A 67 -1.49 -4.53 17.41
CA GLU A 67 -2.41 -5.67 17.43
C GLU A 67 -3.88 -5.25 17.15
N ALA A 68 -4.31 -4.09 17.68
CA ALA A 68 -5.64 -3.55 17.42
C ALA A 68 -5.90 -3.16 15.94
N LEU A 69 -4.84 -3.04 15.13
CA LEU A 69 -4.90 -2.72 13.71
C LEU A 69 -4.49 -3.89 12.82
N ASP A 70 -4.45 -5.09 13.37
CA ASP A 70 -4.02 -6.30 12.68
C ASP A 70 -4.96 -6.66 11.50
N GLY A 71 -4.36 -7.03 10.38
CA GLY A 71 -5.04 -7.54 9.20
C GLY A 71 -4.50 -8.93 8.81
N CYS A 72 -4.91 -9.46 7.68
CA CYS A 72 -4.50 -10.81 7.27
C CYS A 72 -3.14 -10.89 6.58
N HIS A 73 -2.56 -9.78 6.18
CA HIS A 73 -1.23 -9.69 5.56
C HIS A 73 -0.63 -8.31 5.76
N THR A 74 0.68 -8.21 5.58
CA THR A 74 1.45 -6.97 5.69
C THR A 74 2.16 -6.68 4.38
N THR A 75 1.92 -5.52 3.80
CA THR A 75 2.56 -5.09 2.55
C THR A 75 3.51 -3.93 2.85
N LEU A 76 4.74 -4.02 2.36
CA LEU A 76 5.71 -2.92 2.39
C LEU A 76 5.77 -2.29 1.01
N VAL A 77 5.48 -1.01 0.90
CA VAL A 77 5.46 -0.27 -0.36
C VAL A 77 5.78 1.21 -0.15
N GLY A 78 6.68 1.76 -0.96
CA GLY A 78 7.03 3.18 -0.92
C GLY A 78 7.55 3.68 0.44
N GLY A 79 8.15 2.80 1.23
CA GLY A 79 8.63 3.10 2.59
C GLY A 79 7.53 3.04 3.67
N TYR A 80 6.31 2.64 3.32
CA TYR A 80 5.17 2.49 4.23
C TYR A 80 4.80 1.05 4.49
N VAL A 81 4.18 0.83 5.65
CA VAL A 81 3.47 -0.41 5.97
C VAL A 81 2.00 -0.24 5.58
N VAL A 82 1.48 -1.19 4.83
CA VAL A 82 0.06 -1.27 4.44
C VAL A 82 -0.48 -2.60 4.94
N GLU A 83 -1.32 -2.53 5.96
CA GLU A 83 -1.84 -3.69 6.67
C GLU A 83 -3.25 -4.02 6.18
N GLY A 84 -3.47 -5.27 5.76
CA GLY A 84 -4.76 -5.75 5.30
C GLY A 84 -5.14 -5.26 3.88
N HIS A 85 -6.42 -5.39 3.57
CA HIS A 85 -6.99 -5.20 2.22
C HIS A 85 -7.32 -3.74 1.89
N VAL A 86 -6.34 -2.84 2.01
CA VAL A 86 -6.52 -1.40 1.78
C VAL A 86 -6.86 -1.11 0.31
N PRO A 87 -7.93 -0.34 0.01
CA PRO A 87 -8.27 0.04 -1.36
C PRO A 87 -7.21 0.90 -2.05
N LEU A 88 -7.11 0.77 -3.38
CA LEU A 88 -6.13 1.48 -4.20
C LEU A 88 -6.20 3.00 -4.11
N ASN A 89 -7.41 3.58 -3.97
CA ASN A 89 -7.52 5.03 -3.82
C ASN A 89 -6.76 5.52 -2.60
N THR A 90 -6.96 4.87 -1.46
CA THR A 90 -6.27 5.20 -0.22
C THR A 90 -4.77 4.89 -0.30
N LEU A 91 -4.37 3.75 -0.89
CA LEU A 91 -2.97 3.41 -1.09
C LEU A 91 -2.25 4.43 -1.98
N ASN A 92 -2.84 4.79 -3.12
CA ASN A 92 -2.26 5.78 -4.03
C ASN A 92 -2.18 7.17 -3.38
N ARG A 93 -3.18 7.54 -2.58
CA ARG A 93 -3.16 8.77 -1.79
C ARG A 93 -1.99 8.79 -0.82
N LEU A 94 -1.77 7.70 -0.06
CA LEU A 94 -0.63 7.56 0.86
C LEU A 94 0.71 7.79 0.16
N LEU A 95 0.90 7.14 -0.99
CA LEU A 95 2.15 7.23 -1.75
C LEU A 95 2.37 8.60 -2.39
N THR A 96 1.30 9.36 -2.66
CA THR A 96 1.34 10.70 -3.22
C THR A 96 1.56 11.76 -2.15
N GLU A 97 0.81 11.71 -1.06
CA GLU A 97 0.87 12.70 0.05
C GLU A 97 2.13 12.55 0.89
N LYS A 98 2.67 11.34 1.01
CA LYS A 98 3.87 11.00 1.78
C LYS A 98 3.85 11.56 3.22
N PRO A 99 2.77 11.27 4.00
CA PRO A 99 2.68 11.76 5.36
C PRO A 99 3.75 11.13 6.27
N LYS A 100 4.07 11.81 7.38
CA LYS A 100 5.05 11.32 8.38
C LYS A 100 4.39 10.31 9.34
N ILE A 101 4.02 9.15 8.82
CA ILE A 101 3.44 8.02 9.56
C ILE A 101 4.18 6.73 9.19
N THR A 102 4.04 5.67 9.98
CA THR A 102 4.61 4.36 9.68
C THR A 102 3.86 3.68 8.52
N GLY A 103 2.54 3.85 8.46
CA GLY A 103 1.71 3.26 7.44
C GLY A 103 0.22 3.42 7.71
N ILE A 104 -0.58 2.57 7.09
CA ILE A 104 -2.03 2.54 7.21
C ILE A 104 -2.54 1.11 7.34
N SER A 105 -3.70 0.94 7.94
CA SER A 105 -4.36 -0.35 8.12
C SER A 105 -5.85 -0.30 7.82
N LEU A 106 -6.35 -1.30 7.13
CA LEU A 106 -7.75 -1.73 7.16
C LEU A 106 -7.82 -2.99 8.02
N PRO A 107 -8.15 -2.88 9.34
CA PRO A 107 -8.06 -3.98 10.27
C PRO A 107 -9.03 -5.12 9.94
N GLY A 108 -8.66 -6.32 10.32
CA GLY A 108 -9.48 -7.51 10.09
C GLY A 108 -9.53 -7.91 8.61
N MET A 109 -10.65 -8.46 8.21
CA MET A 109 -10.93 -8.93 6.85
C MET A 109 -12.36 -8.55 6.43
N PRO A 110 -12.67 -7.26 6.26
CA PRO A 110 -14.03 -6.85 5.97
C PRO A 110 -14.49 -7.34 4.59
N LEU A 111 -15.67 -7.91 4.53
CA LEU A 111 -16.27 -8.37 3.29
C LEU A 111 -16.42 -7.23 2.28
N GLY A 112 -16.19 -7.53 1.01
CA GLY A 112 -16.22 -6.55 -0.07
C GLY A 112 -14.98 -5.66 -0.19
N SER A 113 -13.99 -5.79 0.70
CA SER A 113 -12.68 -5.16 0.52
C SER A 113 -11.89 -5.85 -0.61
N PRO A 114 -10.91 -5.17 -1.23
CA PRO A 114 -10.16 -5.74 -2.35
C PRO A 114 -9.53 -7.10 -2.03
N GLY A 115 -9.81 -8.12 -2.83
CA GLY A 115 -9.33 -9.49 -2.62
C GLY A 115 -10.17 -10.32 -1.65
N MET A 116 -11.09 -9.70 -0.90
CA MET A 116 -12.10 -10.38 -0.10
C MET A 116 -13.39 -10.55 -0.93
N GLY A 117 -14.00 -11.69 -0.89
CA GLY A 117 -15.33 -11.88 -1.48
C GLY A 117 -16.43 -11.19 -0.64
N GLY A 118 -17.67 -11.34 -1.10
CA GLY A 118 -18.86 -10.84 -0.42
C GLY A 118 -19.19 -9.39 -0.73
N GLN A 119 -20.22 -8.88 -0.05
CA GLN A 119 -20.71 -7.53 -0.24
C GLN A 119 -20.22 -6.60 0.86
N LYS A 120 -19.86 -5.39 0.47
CA LYS A 120 -19.53 -4.30 1.40
C LYS A 120 -20.79 -3.91 2.17
N SER A 121 -20.75 -3.98 3.50
CA SER A 121 -21.88 -3.69 4.39
C SER A 121 -21.83 -2.29 5.00
N GLY A 122 -20.77 -1.54 4.76
CA GLY A 122 -20.57 -0.19 5.29
C GLY A 122 -19.24 0.40 4.85
N PRO A 123 -18.93 1.62 5.25
CA PRO A 123 -17.67 2.27 4.90
C PRO A 123 -16.48 1.56 5.53
N PHE A 124 -15.39 1.43 4.78
CA PHE A 124 -14.12 0.96 5.29
C PHE A 124 -13.42 2.10 6.03
N LYS A 125 -13.14 1.92 7.32
CA LYS A 125 -12.31 2.83 8.10
C LYS A 125 -10.86 2.37 8.03
N ILE A 126 -10.01 3.17 7.38
CA ILE A 126 -8.58 2.93 7.27
C ILE A 126 -7.88 3.81 8.30
N TYR A 127 -7.06 3.21 9.14
CA TYR A 127 -6.40 3.87 10.26
C TYR A 127 -4.93 4.14 9.98
N GLU A 128 -4.37 5.18 10.60
CA GLU A 128 -2.93 5.40 10.61
C GLU A 128 -2.21 4.38 11.50
N ILE A 129 -1.11 3.85 11.04
CA ILE A 129 -0.11 3.21 11.88
C ILE A 129 0.90 4.30 12.24
N SER A 130 0.77 4.84 13.45
CA SER A 130 1.59 5.94 13.95
C SER A 130 1.65 5.89 15.49
N ASN A 131 2.41 6.80 16.10
CA ASN A 131 2.46 6.95 17.56
C ASN A 131 1.17 7.58 18.14
N ARG A 132 0.23 7.99 17.28
CA ARG A 132 -1.09 8.50 17.68
C ARG A 132 -2.07 7.34 17.71
N SER A 133 -2.83 7.22 18.80
CA SER A 133 -3.80 6.14 18.92
C SER A 133 -4.96 6.31 17.93
N GLN A 134 -5.21 5.28 17.15
CA GLN A 134 -6.42 5.07 16.32
C GLN A 134 -6.93 6.29 15.51
N GLN A 135 -6.02 7.01 14.87
CA GLN A 135 -6.42 8.07 13.94
C GLN A 135 -6.94 7.45 12.64
N VAL A 136 -8.13 7.90 12.20
CA VAL A 136 -8.66 7.52 10.89
C VAL A 136 -7.90 8.30 9.82
N TYR A 137 -7.26 7.58 8.89
CA TYR A 137 -6.58 8.14 7.72
C TYR A 137 -7.56 8.42 6.58
N ALA A 138 -8.45 7.46 6.30
CA ALA A 138 -9.45 7.56 5.25
C ALA A 138 -10.71 6.73 5.58
N THR A 139 -11.81 7.09 4.93
CA THR A 139 -13.06 6.33 4.94
C THR A 139 -13.51 6.15 3.49
N GLU A 140 -13.70 4.90 3.06
CA GLU A 140 -14.13 4.55 1.69
C GLU A 140 -15.40 3.72 1.65
#